data_1ff10e761fc092175af5bebfaabb0425
#
_entry.id   1ff10e761fc092175af5bebfaabb0425
#
_cell.length_a   1.000
_cell.length_b   1.000
_cell.length_c   1.000
_cell.angle_alpha   90.00
_cell.angle_beta   90.00
_cell.angle_gamma   90.00
#
_symmetry.space_group_name_H-M   'P 1'
#
loop_
_entity.id
_entity.type
_entity.pdbx_description
1 polymer ?
#
loop_
_entity_poly.entity_id
_entity_poly.type
_entity_poly.pdbx_seq_one_letter_code
_entity_poly.pdbx_strand_id
1 'polypeptide(L)'
;MRRRKTNYPVFVTLLFIILMIAFFRSGSPQNDLKNMSEKTRTNFLMNTMVQIRVYSEEPDRHIDRSFELVRNIEEKMSRTQTGSDIYRINENSSGNDYITISSDTFRVLERAVYFAELTGGKFDPTVGPLVELWGIGTAGARVPTEEEIEKALSLVDYRKLVLNPEDNSAKLLQEGMKLDLGAIAKGYAADEGKKILKEEGIESAYINLGG
;
A
#
# COMPACT_ATOMS: atom_id res chain seq x y z
N MET A 1 -70.73 37.33 29.47
CA MET A 1 -69.82 36.65 28.47
C MET A 1 -68.39 36.62 28.98
N ARG A 2 -67.96 35.45 29.47
CA ARG A 2 -66.58 35.28 29.98
C ARG A 2 -65.68 34.79 28.82
N ARG A 3 -64.72 35.62 28.29
CA ARG A 3 -63.74 35.20 27.29
C ARG A 3 -62.75 34.24 27.93
N ARG A 4 -62.68 32.99 27.49
CA ARG A 4 -61.62 32.03 27.79
C ARG A 4 -60.35 32.52 27.10
N LYS A 5 -59.33 32.91 27.89
CA LYS A 5 -57.99 33.17 27.40
C LYS A 5 -57.36 31.79 27.11
N THR A 6 -57.20 31.44 25.87
CA THR A 6 -56.49 30.22 25.44
C THR A 6 -54.97 30.45 25.62
N ASN A 7 -54.35 29.62 26.45
CA ASN A 7 -52.91 29.71 26.78
C ASN A 7 -52.02 29.10 25.66
N TYR A 8 -52.20 29.53 24.41
CA TYR A 8 -51.40 29.11 23.26
C TYR A 8 -49.88 29.36 23.42
N PRO A 9 -49.38 30.46 24.06
CA PRO A 9 -47.95 30.68 24.16
C PRO A 9 -47.23 29.66 25.06
N VAL A 10 -47.88 29.12 26.08
CA VAL A 10 -47.26 28.14 26.99
C VAL A 10 -47.10 26.77 26.29
N PHE A 11 -48.04 26.37 25.45
CA PHE A 11 -47.96 25.11 24.69
C PHE A 11 -46.86 25.17 23.62
N VAL A 12 -46.68 26.29 22.94
CA VAL A 12 -45.64 26.47 21.92
C VAL A 12 -44.24 26.47 22.52
N THR A 13 -44.07 27.12 23.68
CA THR A 13 -42.76 27.09 24.39
C THR A 13 -42.43 25.71 24.96
N LEU A 14 -43.40 24.97 25.46
CA LEU A 14 -43.18 23.59 25.93
C LEU A 14 -42.82 22.64 24.79
N LEU A 15 -43.46 22.75 23.63
CA LEU A 15 -43.16 21.99 22.43
C LEU A 15 -41.73 22.29 21.89
N PHE A 16 -41.32 23.58 21.93
CA PHE A 16 -40.01 24.00 21.52
C PHE A 16 -38.91 23.48 22.45
N ILE A 17 -39.14 23.45 23.76
CA ILE A 17 -38.24 22.87 24.75
C ILE A 17 -38.12 21.36 24.57
N ILE A 18 -39.21 20.65 24.28
CA ILE A 18 -39.21 19.21 24.04
C ILE A 18 -38.42 18.89 22.74
N LEU A 19 -38.61 19.67 21.67
CA LEU A 19 -37.86 19.54 20.42
C LEU A 19 -36.38 19.84 20.59
N MET A 20 -36.03 20.87 21.38
CA MET A 20 -34.64 21.18 21.72
C MET A 20 -34.00 20.04 22.54
N ILE A 21 -34.69 19.49 23.53
CA ILE A 21 -34.19 18.35 24.31
C ILE A 21 -34.05 17.09 23.43
N ALA A 22 -34.99 16.85 22.52
CA ALA A 22 -34.89 15.75 21.55
C ALA A 22 -33.70 15.96 20.59
N PHE A 23 -33.49 17.17 20.08
CA PHE A 23 -32.38 17.53 19.23
C PHE A 23 -31.02 17.37 19.92
N PHE A 24 -30.90 17.84 21.19
CA PHE A 24 -29.68 17.66 21.99
C PHE A 24 -29.47 16.20 22.43
N ARG A 25 -30.50 15.41 22.54
CA ARG A 25 -30.42 13.97 22.86
C ARG A 25 -30.08 13.10 21.65
N SER A 26 -30.46 13.54 20.45
CA SER A 26 -30.16 12.83 19.18
C SER A 26 -28.73 13.09 18.67
N GLY A 27 -28.02 14.05 19.22
CA GLY A 27 -26.72 14.51 18.75
C GLY A 27 -25.57 14.37 19.76
N SER A 28 -25.62 13.39 20.68
CA SER A 28 -24.49 13.13 21.56
C SER A 28 -23.46 12.24 20.86
N PRO A 29 -22.31 12.75 20.43
CA PRO A 29 -21.23 11.91 19.87
C PRO A 29 -20.58 11.01 20.94
N GLN A 30 -21.09 11.02 22.17
CA GLN A 30 -20.56 10.27 23.31
C GLN A 30 -20.88 8.77 23.29
N ASN A 31 -21.83 8.30 22.47
CA ASN A 31 -22.13 6.87 22.37
C ASN A 31 -21.18 6.13 21.42
N ASP A 32 -20.60 6.81 20.42
CA ASP A 32 -19.74 6.18 19.43
C ASP A 32 -18.34 5.85 19.99
N LEU A 33 -17.88 6.55 21.03
CA LEU A 33 -16.56 6.30 21.65
C LEU A 33 -16.55 5.11 22.63
N LYS A 34 -17.72 4.61 23.05
CA LYS A 34 -17.83 3.60 24.12
C LYS A 34 -17.39 2.19 23.67
N ASN A 35 -17.38 1.93 22.36
CA ASN A 35 -16.99 0.64 21.77
C ASN A 35 -15.65 0.67 21.04
N MET A 36 -14.99 1.82 20.98
CA MET A 36 -13.71 1.97 20.31
C MET A 36 -12.59 1.30 21.12
N SER A 37 -11.77 0.50 20.47
CA SER A 37 -10.61 -0.15 21.08
C SER A 37 -9.38 -0.01 20.19
N GLU A 38 -8.20 0.09 20.82
CA GLU A 38 -6.92 0.05 20.12
C GLU A 38 -6.42 -1.39 20.09
N LYS A 39 -5.97 -1.83 18.91
CA LYS A 39 -5.30 -3.10 18.77
C LYS A 39 -4.07 -2.97 17.88
N THR A 40 -3.01 -3.67 18.25
CA THR A 40 -1.77 -3.77 17.48
C THR A 40 -1.49 -5.22 17.17
N ARG A 41 -1.17 -5.52 15.91
CA ARG A 41 -0.70 -6.85 15.51
C ARG A 41 0.54 -6.73 14.63
N THR A 42 1.36 -7.77 14.65
CA THR A 42 2.61 -7.87 13.89
C THR A 42 2.60 -9.16 13.08
N ASN A 43 3.06 -9.08 11.84
CA ASN A 43 3.22 -10.23 10.95
C ASN A 43 4.53 -10.11 10.16
N PHE A 44 5.09 -11.20 9.66
CA PHE A 44 6.26 -11.18 8.78
C PHE A 44 5.78 -11.24 7.33
N LEU A 45 5.93 -10.13 6.61
CA LEU A 45 5.54 -9.96 5.20
C LEU A 45 6.58 -9.08 4.51
N MET A 46 6.72 -9.21 3.20
CA MET A 46 7.68 -8.44 2.38
C MET A 46 9.11 -8.48 2.94
N ASN A 47 9.53 -9.63 3.47
CA ASN A 47 10.83 -9.84 4.12
C ASN A 47 11.10 -8.93 5.33
N THR A 48 10.06 -8.49 6.04
CA THR A 48 10.21 -7.63 7.21
C THR A 48 9.09 -7.85 8.23
N MET A 49 9.26 -7.29 9.43
CA MET A 49 8.21 -7.25 10.44
C MET A 49 7.24 -6.10 10.09
N VAL A 50 6.03 -6.45 9.72
CA VAL A 50 4.94 -5.51 9.44
C VAL A 50 4.10 -5.36 10.70
N GLN A 51 3.99 -4.13 11.21
CA GLN A 51 3.16 -3.82 12.37
C GLN A 51 2.02 -2.90 11.97
N ILE A 52 0.80 -3.29 12.33
CA ILE A 52 -0.41 -2.51 12.10
C ILE A 52 -1.12 -2.30 13.42
N ARG A 53 -1.46 -1.04 13.71
CA ARG A 53 -2.25 -0.60 14.84
C ARG A 53 -3.46 0.15 14.33
N VAL A 54 -4.64 -0.18 14.85
CA VAL A 54 -5.91 0.47 14.50
C VAL A 54 -6.69 0.77 15.77
N TYR A 55 -7.33 1.93 15.79
CA TYR A 55 -8.29 2.34 16.79
C TYR A 55 -9.67 2.41 16.14
N SER A 56 -10.56 1.45 16.47
CA SER A 56 -11.91 1.33 15.89
C SER A 56 -12.81 0.44 16.76
N GLU A 57 -14.07 0.29 16.36
CA GLU A 57 -14.99 -0.67 16.99
C GLU A 57 -14.62 -2.13 16.67
N GLU A 58 -14.10 -2.39 15.46
CA GLU A 58 -13.70 -3.72 14.99
C GLU A 58 -12.23 -3.74 14.53
N PRO A 59 -11.24 -3.47 15.42
CA PRO A 59 -9.86 -3.30 15.01
C PRO A 59 -9.26 -4.55 14.37
N ASP A 60 -9.66 -5.75 14.79
CA ASP A 60 -9.17 -6.99 14.19
C ASP A 60 -9.52 -7.10 12.71
N ARG A 61 -10.75 -6.78 12.34
CA ARG A 61 -11.21 -6.83 10.94
C ARG A 61 -10.37 -5.92 10.05
N HIS A 62 -10.13 -4.68 10.50
CA HIS A 62 -9.35 -3.72 9.74
C HIS A 62 -7.87 -4.09 9.64
N ILE A 63 -7.30 -4.67 10.71
CA ILE A 63 -5.93 -5.20 10.72
C ILE A 63 -5.81 -6.40 9.78
N ASP A 64 -6.74 -7.36 9.83
CA ASP A 64 -6.71 -8.53 8.94
C ASP A 64 -6.77 -8.12 7.48
N ARG A 65 -7.66 -7.19 7.14
CA ARG A 65 -7.79 -6.66 5.78
C ARG A 65 -6.52 -5.92 5.32
N SER A 66 -5.88 -5.19 6.22
CA SER A 66 -4.62 -4.52 5.93
C SER A 66 -3.47 -5.53 5.69
N PHE A 67 -3.40 -6.60 6.47
CA PHE A 67 -2.42 -7.67 6.23
C PHE A 67 -2.70 -8.43 4.93
N GLU A 68 -3.96 -8.67 4.59
CA GLU A 68 -4.34 -9.29 3.32
C GLU A 68 -3.91 -8.43 2.13
N LEU A 69 -4.13 -7.11 2.20
CA LEU A 69 -3.66 -6.17 1.19
C LEU A 69 -2.13 -6.24 1.00
N VAL A 70 -1.36 -6.21 2.10
CA VAL A 70 0.11 -6.29 2.04
C VAL A 70 0.56 -7.62 1.43
N ARG A 71 -0.09 -8.73 1.78
CA ARG A 71 0.20 -10.05 1.20
C ARG A 71 -0.09 -10.09 -0.30
N ASN A 72 -1.23 -9.57 -0.74
CA ASN A 72 -1.58 -9.50 -2.16
C ASN A 72 -0.58 -8.66 -2.96
N ILE A 73 -0.03 -7.59 -2.37
CA ILE A 73 1.02 -6.79 -3.01
C ILE A 73 2.32 -7.58 -3.09
N GLU A 74 2.72 -8.29 -2.02
CA GLU A 74 3.90 -9.16 -2.01
C GLU A 74 3.80 -10.25 -3.09
N GLU A 75 2.65 -10.94 -3.19
CA GLU A 75 2.38 -11.98 -4.19
C GLU A 75 2.51 -11.48 -5.62
N LYS A 76 2.14 -10.24 -5.89
CA LYS A 76 2.27 -9.61 -7.22
C LYS A 76 3.68 -9.12 -7.52
N MET A 77 4.39 -8.59 -6.52
CA MET A 77 5.62 -7.82 -6.72
C MET A 77 6.89 -8.53 -6.26
N SER A 78 6.80 -9.74 -5.76
CA SER A 78 7.96 -10.54 -5.36
C SER A 78 8.84 -10.89 -6.57
N ARG A 79 10.15 -10.69 -6.48
CA ARG A 79 11.09 -11.14 -7.53
C ARG A 79 11.38 -12.64 -7.46
N THR A 80 11.06 -13.31 -6.35
CA THR A 80 11.41 -14.71 -6.10
C THR A 80 10.20 -15.65 -6.07
N GLN A 81 9.00 -15.13 -5.88
CA GLN A 81 7.79 -15.95 -5.85
C GLN A 81 7.35 -16.28 -7.26
N THR A 82 7.39 -17.57 -7.60
CA THR A 82 6.96 -18.07 -8.92
C THR A 82 5.53 -17.61 -9.25
N GLY A 83 5.36 -17.04 -10.44
CA GLY A 83 4.07 -16.57 -10.92
C GLY A 83 3.73 -15.11 -10.57
N SER A 84 4.49 -14.44 -9.71
CA SER A 84 4.35 -13.00 -9.50
C SER A 84 4.61 -12.22 -10.79
N ASP A 85 4.10 -11.00 -10.89
CA ASP A 85 4.31 -10.15 -12.06
C ASP A 85 5.81 -9.90 -12.32
N ILE A 86 6.54 -9.53 -11.26
CA ILE A 86 7.98 -9.24 -11.36
C ILE A 86 8.79 -10.49 -11.70
N TYR A 87 8.47 -11.65 -11.10
CA TYR A 87 9.10 -12.91 -11.47
C TYR A 87 8.91 -13.23 -12.97
N ARG A 88 7.68 -13.09 -13.49
CA ARG A 88 7.36 -13.35 -14.90
C ARG A 88 8.11 -12.43 -15.86
N ILE A 89 8.23 -11.12 -15.52
CA ILE A 89 9.03 -10.17 -16.31
C ILE A 89 10.50 -10.59 -16.30
N ASN A 90 11.05 -10.93 -15.14
CA ASN A 90 12.45 -11.30 -14.96
C ASN A 90 12.82 -12.58 -15.74
N GLU A 91 11.96 -13.59 -15.71
CA GLU A 91 12.16 -14.83 -16.47
C GLU A 91 12.03 -14.63 -17.98
N ASN A 92 11.37 -13.58 -18.43
CA ASN A 92 11.17 -13.29 -19.86
C ASN A 92 12.15 -12.22 -20.39
N SER A 93 13.19 -11.88 -19.65
CA SER A 93 14.16 -10.85 -20.06
C SER A 93 14.99 -11.20 -21.30
N SER A 94 15.00 -12.47 -21.71
CA SER A 94 15.59 -12.93 -22.99
C SER A 94 14.61 -12.82 -24.17
N GLY A 95 13.32 -12.65 -23.90
CA GLY A 95 12.27 -12.48 -24.90
C GLY A 95 12.06 -11.00 -25.22
N ASN A 96 11.48 -10.76 -26.41
CA ASN A 96 11.09 -9.41 -26.82
C ASN A 96 9.60 -9.13 -26.53
N ASP A 97 8.94 -10.02 -25.79
CA ASP A 97 7.52 -9.98 -25.57
C ASP A 97 7.14 -9.14 -24.34
N TYR A 98 6.03 -8.45 -24.46
CA TYR A 98 5.41 -7.78 -23.33
C TYR A 98 4.73 -8.80 -22.41
N ILE A 99 4.93 -8.66 -21.12
CA ILE A 99 4.26 -9.44 -20.08
C ILE A 99 3.14 -8.60 -19.49
N THR A 100 1.90 -9.04 -19.66
CA THR A 100 0.73 -8.41 -19.00
C THR A 100 0.82 -8.63 -17.48
N ILE A 101 0.65 -7.57 -16.72
CA ILE A 101 0.79 -7.51 -15.27
C ILE A 101 -0.43 -6.88 -14.62
N SER A 102 -0.54 -7.01 -13.32
CA SER A 102 -1.61 -6.36 -12.55
C SER A 102 -1.48 -4.83 -12.62
N SER A 103 -2.61 -4.13 -12.51
CA SER A 103 -2.64 -2.66 -12.46
C SER A 103 -1.84 -2.09 -11.28
N ASP A 104 -1.73 -2.82 -10.15
CA ASP A 104 -0.92 -2.43 -9.01
C ASP A 104 0.56 -2.44 -9.36
N THR A 105 1.04 -3.55 -9.94
CA THR A 105 2.45 -3.66 -10.37
C THR A 105 2.78 -2.64 -11.45
N PHE A 106 1.88 -2.43 -12.41
CA PHE A 106 2.06 -1.43 -13.45
C PHE A 106 2.24 -0.03 -12.86
N ARG A 107 1.37 0.38 -11.95
CA ARG A 107 1.45 1.67 -11.25
C ARG A 107 2.75 1.85 -10.47
N VAL A 108 3.22 0.78 -9.80
CA VAL A 108 4.50 0.82 -9.08
C VAL A 108 5.67 0.94 -10.06
N LEU A 109 5.65 0.26 -11.20
CA LEU A 109 6.68 0.39 -12.24
C LEU A 109 6.70 1.79 -12.86
N GLU A 110 5.56 2.41 -13.17
CA GLU A 110 5.49 3.80 -13.62
C GLU A 110 6.13 4.74 -12.59
N ARG A 111 5.80 4.53 -11.31
CA ARG A 111 6.37 5.34 -10.24
C ARG A 111 7.86 5.10 -10.05
N ALA A 112 8.32 3.87 -10.24
CA ALA A 112 9.74 3.51 -10.18
C ALA A 112 10.53 4.20 -11.31
N VAL A 113 10.02 4.19 -12.54
CA VAL A 113 10.62 4.92 -13.67
C VAL A 113 10.69 6.42 -13.38
N TYR A 114 9.60 7.01 -12.88
CA TYR A 114 9.59 8.42 -12.47
C TYR A 114 10.68 8.75 -11.45
N PHE A 115 10.87 7.92 -10.42
CA PHE A 115 11.93 8.15 -9.43
C PHE A 115 13.33 7.88 -10.01
N ALA A 116 13.47 6.93 -10.91
CA ALA A 116 14.74 6.71 -11.61
C ALA A 116 15.16 7.94 -12.43
N GLU A 117 14.22 8.54 -13.17
CA GLU A 117 14.46 9.78 -13.91
C GLU A 117 14.78 10.95 -12.97
N LEU A 118 13.97 11.15 -11.92
CA LEU A 118 14.14 12.23 -10.95
C LEU A 118 15.51 12.19 -10.25
N THR A 119 16.03 10.99 -9.97
CA THR A 119 17.31 10.79 -9.28
C THR A 119 18.50 10.68 -10.23
N GLY A 120 18.27 10.76 -11.54
CA GLY A 120 19.32 10.55 -12.55
C GLY A 120 19.93 9.16 -12.50
N GLY A 121 19.09 8.14 -12.24
CA GLY A 121 19.49 6.73 -12.17
C GLY A 121 20.12 6.30 -10.83
N LYS A 122 20.15 7.14 -9.80
CA LYS A 122 20.64 6.74 -8.46
C LYS A 122 19.68 5.77 -7.76
N PHE A 123 18.41 5.85 -8.06
CA PHE A 123 17.41 4.82 -7.84
C PHE A 123 17.14 4.17 -9.20
N ASP A 124 17.23 2.84 -9.29
CA ASP A 124 16.97 2.11 -10.53
C ASP A 124 16.21 0.80 -10.22
N PRO A 125 14.98 0.61 -10.72
CA PRO A 125 14.23 -0.60 -10.47
C PRO A 125 14.81 -1.84 -11.18
N THR A 126 15.75 -1.67 -12.12
CA THR A 126 16.42 -2.78 -12.82
C THR A 126 17.66 -3.29 -12.09
N VAL A 127 17.85 -2.92 -10.82
CA VAL A 127 18.98 -3.30 -9.96
C VAL A 127 19.01 -4.79 -9.59
N GLY A 128 18.02 -5.58 -10.02
CA GLY A 128 17.89 -7.00 -9.72
C GLY A 128 19.15 -7.85 -9.90
N PRO A 129 19.94 -7.69 -10.97
CA PRO A 129 21.20 -8.44 -11.16
C PRO A 129 22.22 -8.20 -10.03
N LEU A 130 22.32 -6.98 -9.52
CA LEU A 130 23.18 -6.67 -8.38
C LEU A 130 22.64 -7.25 -7.07
N VAL A 131 21.32 -7.16 -6.82
CA VAL A 131 20.70 -7.74 -5.63
C VAL A 131 20.91 -9.26 -5.57
N GLU A 132 20.82 -9.95 -6.70
CA GLU A 132 21.12 -11.40 -6.80
C GLU A 132 22.59 -11.68 -6.59
N LEU A 133 23.48 -10.92 -7.22
CA LEU A 133 24.93 -11.08 -7.11
C LEU A 133 25.42 -10.97 -5.66
N TRP A 134 24.90 -10.00 -4.91
CA TRP A 134 25.21 -9.81 -3.49
C TRP A 134 24.52 -10.83 -2.59
N GLY A 135 23.53 -11.57 -3.10
CA GLY A 135 22.73 -12.52 -2.32
C GLY A 135 21.92 -11.86 -1.21
N ILE A 136 21.49 -10.61 -1.41
CA ILE A 136 20.78 -9.82 -0.38
C ILE A 136 19.53 -10.56 0.09
N GLY A 137 19.45 -10.76 1.43
CA GLY A 137 18.34 -11.45 2.06
C GLY A 137 18.37 -12.97 1.95
N THR A 138 19.49 -13.57 1.54
CA THR A 138 19.68 -15.02 1.42
C THR A 138 20.86 -15.53 2.26
N ALA A 139 20.93 -16.85 2.50
CA ALA A 139 22.08 -17.49 3.13
C ALA A 139 23.35 -17.43 2.26
N GLY A 140 23.23 -17.10 0.98
CA GLY A 140 24.33 -16.96 0.02
C GLY A 140 24.93 -15.54 -0.06
N ALA A 141 24.58 -14.66 0.89
CA ALA A 141 25.12 -13.29 0.91
C ALA A 141 26.66 -13.28 0.96
N ARG A 142 27.27 -12.52 0.04
CA ARG A 142 28.74 -12.39 -0.08
C ARG A 142 29.12 -11.02 -0.62
N VAL A 143 30.38 -10.69 -0.52
CA VAL A 143 30.98 -9.55 -1.23
C VAL A 143 31.46 -10.03 -2.61
N PRO A 144 30.91 -9.54 -3.72
CA PRO A 144 31.36 -9.89 -5.07
C PRO A 144 32.70 -9.25 -5.40
N THR A 145 33.35 -9.75 -6.46
CA THR A 145 34.53 -9.11 -7.05
C THR A 145 34.16 -7.88 -7.88
N GLU A 146 35.11 -7.00 -8.16
CA GLU A 146 34.88 -5.82 -9.01
C GLU A 146 34.41 -6.21 -10.42
N GLU A 147 35.00 -7.25 -11.01
CA GLU A 147 34.62 -7.77 -12.33
C GLU A 147 33.17 -8.27 -12.36
N GLU A 148 32.74 -8.99 -11.31
CA GLU A 148 31.35 -9.44 -11.17
C GLU A 148 30.37 -8.26 -11.04
N ILE A 149 30.78 -7.23 -10.28
CA ILE A 149 29.97 -6.00 -10.09
C ILE A 149 29.84 -5.25 -11.42
N GLU A 150 30.93 -5.03 -12.15
CA GLU A 150 30.90 -4.36 -13.45
C GLU A 150 30.03 -5.08 -14.46
N LYS A 151 30.10 -6.41 -14.50
CA LYS A 151 29.23 -7.24 -15.35
C LYS A 151 27.74 -7.08 -14.96
N ALA A 152 27.41 -7.12 -13.69
CA ALA A 152 26.02 -6.93 -13.22
C ALA A 152 25.52 -5.50 -13.48
N LEU A 153 26.37 -4.48 -13.28
CA LEU A 153 26.05 -3.08 -13.57
C LEU A 153 25.70 -2.84 -15.04
N SER A 154 26.34 -3.56 -15.99
CA SER A 154 26.01 -3.45 -17.42
C SER A 154 24.55 -3.85 -17.76
N LEU A 155 23.87 -4.52 -16.83
CA LEU A 155 22.47 -4.95 -16.92
C LEU A 155 21.51 -4.03 -16.16
N VAL A 156 21.99 -2.93 -15.56
CA VAL A 156 21.19 -1.97 -14.79
C VAL A 156 21.00 -0.70 -15.62
N ASP A 157 19.80 -0.52 -16.15
CA ASP A 157 19.44 0.67 -16.95
C ASP A 157 17.90 0.77 -17.02
N TYR A 158 17.29 1.60 -16.20
CA TYR A 158 15.84 1.81 -16.18
C TYR A 158 15.24 2.24 -17.53
N ARG A 159 16.04 2.87 -18.41
CA ARG A 159 15.62 3.30 -19.75
C ARG A 159 15.31 2.12 -20.68
N LYS A 160 15.73 0.92 -20.30
CA LYS A 160 15.44 -0.33 -21.01
C LYS A 160 14.25 -1.08 -20.44
N LEU A 161 13.59 -0.54 -19.41
CA LEU A 161 12.26 -0.99 -18.97
C LEU A 161 11.22 -0.25 -19.79
N VAL A 162 10.46 -0.97 -20.58
CA VAL A 162 9.39 -0.42 -21.42
C VAL A 162 8.03 -0.81 -20.86
N LEU A 163 7.18 0.20 -20.64
CA LEU A 163 5.82 0.05 -20.14
C LEU A 163 4.83 0.35 -21.24
N ASN A 164 3.77 -0.46 -21.35
CA ASN A 164 2.64 -0.22 -22.23
C ASN A 164 1.37 0.02 -21.38
N PRO A 165 0.85 1.25 -21.34
CA PRO A 165 -0.33 1.59 -20.54
C PRO A 165 -1.65 1.09 -21.14
N GLU A 166 -1.69 0.69 -22.43
CA GLU A 166 -2.91 0.27 -23.08
C GLU A 166 -3.43 -1.08 -22.53
N ASP A 167 -2.51 -1.95 -22.11
CA ASP A 167 -2.83 -3.30 -21.63
C ASP A 167 -2.16 -3.65 -20.29
N ASN A 168 -1.56 -2.66 -19.60
CA ASN A 168 -0.76 -2.84 -18.38
C ASN A 168 0.31 -3.91 -18.58
N SER A 169 1.15 -3.78 -19.58
CA SER A 169 2.24 -4.72 -19.82
C SER A 169 3.61 -4.04 -19.74
N ALA A 170 4.63 -4.85 -19.49
CA ALA A 170 6.01 -4.39 -19.38
C ALA A 170 6.98 -5.38 -20.02
N LYS A 171 8.15 -4.88 -20.47
CA LYS A 171 9.25 -5.71 -20.94
C LYS A 171 10.60 -5.10 -20.61
N LEU A 172 11.62 -5.95 -20.53
CA LEU A 172 13.02 -5.57 -20.46
C LEU A 172 13.68 -5.75 -21.84
N LEU A 173 14.44 -4.76 -22.31
CA LEU A 173 15.02 -4.75 -23.66
C LEU A 173 16.35 -5.47 -23.76
N GLN A 174 16.90 -6.00 -22.67
CA GLN A 174 18.20 -6.68 -22.68
C GLN A 174 18.11 -7.97 -21.87
N GLU A 175 18.63 -9.06 -22.44
CA GLU A 175 18.78 -10.34 -21.76
C GLU A 175 19.62 -10.22 -20.50
N GLY A 176 19.18 -10.88 -19.41
CA GLY A 176 19.83 -10.86 -18.10
C GLY A 176 19.46 -9.68 -17.21
N MET A 177 18.75 -8.68 -17.72
CA MET A 177 18.16 -7.64 -16.86
C MET A 177 17.12 -8.24 -15.91
N LYS A 178 17.00 -7.66 -14.73
CA LYS A 178 16.01 -8.07 -13.73
C LYS A 178 15.51 -6.88 -12.92
N LEU A 179 14.22 -6.90 -12.61
CA LEU A 179 13.58 -5.94 -11.73
C LEU A 179 13.71 -6.35 -10.27
N ASP A 180 13.89 -5.38 -9.39
CA ASP A 180 13.71 -5.48 -7.96
C ASP A 180 12.96 -4.24 -7.44
N LEU A 181 11.79 -4.44 -6.81
CA LEU A 181 10.95 -3.37 -6.27
C LEU A 181 11.08 -3.18 -4.76
N GLY A 182 12.07 -3.81 -4.12
CA GLY A 182 12.25 -3.77 -2.65
C GLY A 182 12.36 -2.37 -2.06
N ALA A 183 12.88 -1.42 -2.83
CA ALA A 183 13.03 -0.02 -2.39
C ALA A 183 11.76 0.83 -2.53
N ILE A 184 10.72 0.36 -3.24
CA ILE A 184 9.50 1.15 -3.50
C ILE A 184 8.20 0.42 -3.08
N ALA A 185 8.15 -0.92 -3.18
CA ALA A 185 6.92 -1.69 -2.96
C ALA A 185 6.35 -1.54 -1.53
N LYS A 186 7.22 -1.41 -0.51
CA LYS A 186 6.76 -1.19 0.87
C LYS A 186 6.08 0.17 1.05
N GLY A 187 6.59 1.21 0.41
CA GLY A 187 5.95 2.52 0.39
C GLY A 187 4.57 2.48 -0.28
N TYR A 188 4.47 1.81 -1.40
CA TYR A 188 3.20 1.58 -2.08
C TYR A 188 2.19 0.82 -1.20
N ALA A 189 2.63 -0.25 -0.54
CA ALA A 189 1.79 -1.02 0.37
C ALA A 189 1.30 -0.19 1.57
N ALA A 190 2.13 0.70 2.10
CA ALA A 190 1.73 1.63 3.17
C ALA A 190 0.68 2.64 2.68
N ASP A 191 0.85 3.19 1.47
CA ASP A 191 -0.09 4.15 0.89
C ASP A 191 -1.45 3.49 0.60
N GLU A 192 -1.49 2.29 0.03
CA GLU A 192 -2.73 1.56 -0.21
C GLU A 192 -3.39 1.10 1.10
N GLY A 193 -2.60 0.68 2.11
CA GLY A 193 -3.11 0.38 3.45
C GLY A 193 -3.74 1.60 4.13
N LYS A 194 -3.10 2.76 4.03
CA LYS A 194 -3.68 4.03 4.50
C LYS A 194 -4.97 4.37 3.78
N LYS A 195 -5.02 4.16 2.46
CA LYS A 195 -6.19 4.46 1.64
C LYS A 195 -7.38 3.59 2.05
N ILE A 196 -7.19 2.26 2.15
CA ILE A 196 -8.27 1.34 2.52
C ILE A 196 -8.82 1.63 3.92
N LEU A 197 -7.95 1.94 4.90
CA LEU A 197 -8.38 2.31 6.24
C LEU A 197 -9.19 3.61 6.26
N LYS A 198 -8.80 4.61 5.46
CA LYS A 198 -9.57 5.85 5.31
C LYS A 198 -10.94 5.63 4.66
N GLU A 199 -11.00 4.80 3.63
CA GLU A 199 -12.25 4.44 2.94
C GLU A 199 -13.22 3.71 3.89
N GLU A 200 -12.69 2.99 4.89
CA GLU A 200 -13.45 2.34 5.96
C GLU A 200 -13.77 3.25 7.15
N GLY A 201 -13.46 4.55 7.06
CA GLY A 201 -13.78 5.54 8.10
C GLY A 201 -12.85 5.50 9.30
N ILE A 202 -11.68 4.85 9.20
CA ILE A 202 -10.70 4.80 10.28
C ILE A 202 -9.92 6.11 10.33
N GLU A 203 -10.05 6.83 11.43
CA GLU A 203 -9.40 8.11 11.66
C GLU A 203 -8.01 7.98 12.30
N SER A 204 -7.78 6.89 13.05
CA SER A 204 -6.53 6.66 13.77
C SER A 204 -5.98 5.27 13.51
N ALA A 205 -4.83 5.23 12.80
CA ALA A 205 -4.10 4.00 12.53
C ALA A 205 -2.59 4.27 12.39
N TYR A 206 -1.80 3.24 12.60
CA TYR A 206 -0.36 3.22 12.37
C TYR A 206 0.00 1.99 11.55
N ILE A 207 0.75 2.20 10.47
CA ILE A 207 1.25 1.13 9.59
C ILE A 207 2.78 1.28 9.52
N ASN A 208 3.50 0.24 9.91
CA ASN A 208 4.96 0.13 9.78
C ASN A 208 5.30 -1.11 8.94
N LEU A 209 6.04 -0.92 7.87
CA LEU A 209 6.49 -1.94 6.92
C LEU A 209 8.02 -2.10 6.95
N GLY A 210 8.61 -2.10 8.16
CA GLY A 210 10.04 -2.34 8.34
C GLY A 210 10.90 -1.11 8.08
N GLY A 211 10.58 -0.02 8.76
CA GLY A 211 11.37 1.21 8.76
C GLY A 211 11.53 1.76 10.17
#